data_b77d1859f62f144b577e544bf187cb77
#
_entry.id   b77d1859f62f144b577e544bf187cb77
#
_cell.length_a   1.000
_cell.length_b   1.000
_cell.length_c   1.000
_cell.angle_alpha   90.00
_cell.angle_beta   90.00
_cell.angle_gamma   90.00
#
_symmetry.space_group_name_H-M   'P 1'
#
loop_
_entity.id
_entity.type
_entity.pdbx_description
1 polymer ?
#
loop_
_entity_poly.entity_id
_entity_poly.type
_entity_poly.pdbx_seq_one_letter_code
_entity_poly.pdbx_strand_id
1 'polypeptide(L)'
;MREKLQLIMKHLRQGSLQKMWKQTIWIYQYGRRYWKSMILYTLLGVMGSCVSLASSLISKDLVDIITGHQTGRLLSTFAAMIGFAIANLLVSQASGYASTFISLKVDSEIKNDIFAKMLVTDWESLTEYHTGDLVTRWSSDASNISSGILNWVPNLIIYTFRFISALAVVLYYDPTFALFALLGIPFSALMSRPLLRRMRNNNQKSAAMNAKMYGFNQEAFSNIQTIKAFDLIHFYTERLKTLQKDYINMRLEFQRMSILTSVLMSIVGFIVSYSCYGWGIYRVWNNAISYGTMTMFLSLSGTLTSSVNSLTSLIPSAISLTISAGRLMDIVEMPQEDYSQDHAVKLFEKQHKTSGIGLTMKDLSYTYHSGTEVFAHASMEAYPHEIIALVGPSGEGKTTMLRLILSLLRAQSGEFQICAGSDHNQKLNMSPSTRKLFSYVPQGNTMFSGTIAENMRNVKPDTTDEEIIEALKLSCAWDFVEKLPDGIQSIVKERGGGFSEGQAQRLSIARALLRKSPILLLDEATSALDVATERKVLKNIMQDTYPRTCIVTTHRPTVLNICTRVYAIRDKRCEVLNEVEIEKMVKEF
;
A
#
# COMPACT_ATOMS: atom_id res chain seq x y z
N MET A 1 38.10 -19.33 2.76
CA MET A 1 37.63 -18.63 3.96
C MET A 1 37.86 -17.12 3.91
N ARG A 2 39.03 -16.64 3.52
CA ARG A 2 39.36 -15.20 3.33
C ARG A 2 38.49 -14.49 2.27
N GLU A 3 38.26 -15.08 1.11
CA GLU A 3 37.38 -14.49 0.08
C GLU A 3 35.92 -14.37 0.53
N LYS A 4 35.40 -15.33 1.32
CA LYS A 4 34.05 -15.24 1.90
C LYS A 4 33.94 -14.15 2.96
N LEU A 5 34.98 -13.94 3.75
CA LEU A 5 35.07 -12.82 4.70
C LEU A 5 35.15 -11.48 3.96
N GLN A 6 35.90 -11.42 2.86
CA GLN A 6 35.96 -10.21 2.01
C GLN A 6 34.65 -9.89 1.31
N LEU A 7 33.90 -10.90 0.86
CA LEU A 7 32.53 -10.72 0.30
C LEU A 7 31.53 -10.27 1.36
N ILE A 8 31.60 -10.84 2.55
CA ILE A 8 30.80 -10.39 3.70
C ILE A 8 31.18 -8.97 4.10
N MET A 9 32.48 -8.66 4.20
CA MET A 9 32.96 -7.30 4.47
C MET A 9 32.63 -6.31 3.35
N LYS A 10 32.61 -6.74 2.09
CA LYS A 10 32.19 -5.91 0.95
C LYS A 10 30.69 -5.60 0.99
N HIS A 11 29.84 -6.57 1.36
CA HIS A 11 28.40 -6.35 1.64
C HIS A 11 28.19 -5.51 2.91
N LEU A 12 29.03 -5.67 3.92
CA LEU A 12 29.03 -4.85 5.14
C LEU A 12 29.45 -3.39 4.87
N ARG A 13 30.41 -3.17 3.95
CA ARG A 13 30.86 -1.84 3.52
C ARG A 13 29.87 -1.11 2.61
N GLN A 14 28.96 -1.80 1.91
CA GLN A 14 28.00 -1.21 0.97
C GLN A 14 26.73 -0.63 1.64
N GLY A 15 26.72 -0.36 2.93
CA GLY A 15 25.58 0.28 3.61
C GLY A 15 24.32 -0.61 3.78
N SER A 16 24.38 -1.87 3.32
CA SER A 16 23.21 -2.76 3.37
C SER A 16 22.79 -3.12 4.81
N LEU A 17 23.74 -3.24 5.73
CA LEU A 17 23.43 -3.47 7.16
C LEU A 17 22.83 -2.23 7.82
N GLN A 18 23.30 -1.05 7.46
CA GLN A 18 22.76 0.21 7.99
C GLN A 18 21.32 0.43 7.50
N LYS A 19 21.05 0.06 6.25
CA LYS A 19 19.70 0.07 5.67
C LYS A 19 18.79 -0.96 6.37
N MET A 20 19.26 -2.18 6.56
CA MET A 20 18.52 -3.22 7.31
C MET A 20 18.29 -2.82 8.77
N TRP A 21 19.25 -2.16 9.40
CA TRP A 21 19.11 -1.67 10.77
C TRP A 21 18.03 -0.58 10.87
N LYS A 22 18.02 0.39 9.96
CA LYS A 22 16.95 1.39 9.87
C LYS A 22 15.56 0.74 9.69
N GLN A 23 15.45 -0.22 8.78
CA GLN A 23 14.22 -0.98 8.55
C GLN A 23 13.76 -1.73 9.81
N THR A 24 14.70 -2.34 10.52
CA THR A 24 14.40 -3.05 11.78
C THR A 24 13.92 -2.08 12.88
N ILE A 25 14.55 -0.90 13.00
CA ILE A 25 14.12 0.14 13.95
C ILE A 25 12.72 0.64 13.60
N TRP A 26 12.44 0.86 12.32
CA TRP A 26 11.12 1.29 11.86
C TRP A 26 10.04 0.25 12.18
N ILE A 27 10.29 -1.04 11.92
CA ILE A 27 9.41 -2.14 12.29
C ILE A 27 9.19 -2.16 13.81
N TYR A 28 10.26 -1.98 14.58
CA TYR A 28 10.19 -1.96 16.05
C TYR A 28 9.31 -0.82 16.58
N GLN A 29 9.28 0.36 15.94
CA GLN A 29 8.42 1.47 16.35
C GLN A 29 6.93 1.08 16.30
N TYR A 30 6.50 0.35 15.27
CA TYR A 30 5.14 -0.19 15.22
C TYR A 30 4.93 -1.30 16.25
N GLY A 31 5.87 -2.24 16.38
CA GLY A 31 5.79 -3.32 17.36
C GLY A 31 5.70 -2.81 18.80
N ARG A 32 6.42 -1.74 19.13
CA ARG A 32 6.41 -1.14 20.47
C ARG A 32 5.03 -0.69 20.95
N ARG A 33 4.13 -0.30 20.05
CA ARG A 33 2.74 0.06 20.40
C ARG A 33 1.97 -1.12 20.99
N TYR A 34 2.34 -2.35 20.60
CA TYR A 34 1.64 -3.59 20.97
C TYR A 34 2.43 -4.48 21.94
N TRP A 35 3.43 -3.92 22.63
CA TRP A 35 4.33 -4.70 23.50
C TRP A 35 3.58 -5.54 24.54
N LYS A 36 2.49 -5.02 25.15
CA LYS A 36 1.66 -5.73 26.12
C LYS A 36 1.03 -7.00 25.52
N SER A 37 0.47 -6.85 24.32
CA SER A 37 -0.17 -7.95 23.59
C SER A 37 0.87 -8.97 23.12
N MET A 38 2.05 -8.51 22.69
CA MET A 38 3.17 -9.39 22.32
C MET A 38 3.68 -10.19 23.52
N ILE A 39 3.77 -9.57 24.69
CA ILE A 39 4.13 -10.28 25.94
C ILE A 39 3.06 -11.33 26.27
N LEU A 40 1.77 -10.98 26.20
CA LEU A 40 0.70 -11.95 26.47
C LEU A 40 0.78 -13.15 25.52
N TYR A 41 0.97 -12.90 24.22
CA TYR A 41 1.15 -13.98 23.24
C TYR A 41 2.39 -14.84 23.53
N THR A 42 3.51 -14.20 23.86
CA THR A 42 4.75 -14.90 24.22
C THR A 42 4.56 -15.76 25.49
N LEU A 43 3.90 -15.23 26.51
CA LEU A 43 3.59 -15.96 27.74
C LEU A 43 2.69 -17.17 27.47
N LEU A 44 1.65 -17.02 26.64
CA LEU A 44 0.79 -18.13 26.22
C LEU A 44 1.60 -19.19 25.46
N GLY A 45 2.51 -18.81 24.58
CA GLY A 45 3.37 -19.73 23.85
C GLY A 45 4.38 -20.47 24.75
N VAL A 46 4.96 -19.76 25.71
CA VAL A 46 5.85 -20.36 26.74
C VAL A 46 5.05 -21.33 27.64
N MET A 47 3.85 -20.92 28.08
CA MET A 47 2.95 -21.76 28.85
C MET A 47 2.57 -23.04 28.09
N GLY A 48 2.23 -22.91 26.80
CA GLY A 48 1.98 -24.07 25.92
C GLY A 48 3.18 -25.00 25.82
N SER A 49 4.40 -24.45 25.76
CA SER A 49 5.64 -25.25 25.78
C SER A 49 5.83 -25.98 27.10
N CYS A 50 5.55 -25.36 28.26
CA CYS A 50 5.59 -26.00 29.58
C CYS A 50 4.55 -27.12 29.69
N VAL A 51 3.31 -26.88 29.24
CA VAL A 51 2.25 -27.90 29.24
C VAL A 51 2.62 -29.09 28.36
N SER A 52 3.22 -28.85 27.20
CA SER A 52 3.70 -29.91 26.31
C SER A 52 4.82 -30.75 26.93
N LEU A 53 5.77 -30.11 27.66
CA LEU A 53 6.81 -30.82 28.40
C LEU A 53 6.23 -31.64 29.56
N ALA A 54 5.32 -31.06 30.33
CA ALA A 54 4.63 -31.76 31.41
C ALA A 54 3.87 -33.00 30.88
N SER A 55 3.20 -32.87 29.74
CA SER A 55 2.55 -33.99 29.05
C SER A 55 3.54 -35.12 28.70
N SER A 56 4.75 -34.76 28.24
CA SER A 56 5.80 -35.74 27.92
C SER A 56 6.32 -36.46 29.17
N LEU A 57 6.44 -35.75 30.29
CA LEU A 57 6.86 -36.35 31.59
C LEU A 57 5.77 -37.28 32.14
N ILE A 58 4.50 -36.88 32.08
CA ILE A 58 3.37 -37.71 32.50
C ILE A 58 3.24 -38.98 31.63
N SER A 59 3.48 -38.84 30.31
CA SER A 59 3.51 -39.98 29.40
C SER A 59 4.61 -40.97 29.76
N LYS A 60 5.80 -40.48 30.19
CA LYS A 60 6.88 -41.30 30.71
C LYS A 60 6.40 -42.08 31.95
N ASP A 61 5.84 -41.36 32.95
CA ASP A 61 5.38 -41.99 34.19
C ASP A 61 4.27 -43.01 33.93
N LEU A 62 3.36 -42.76 33.00
CA LEU A 62 2.32 -43.71 32.60
C LEU A 62 2.91 -45.01 32.06
N VAL A 63 3.91 -44.92 31.17
CA VAL A 63 4.58 -46.08 30.60
C VAL A 63 5.34 -46.87 31.70
N ASP A 64 6.02 -46.18 32.62
CA ASP A 64 6.75 -46.81 33.72
C ASP A 64 5.81 -47.51 34.72
N ILE A 65 4.61 -46.95 34.99
CA ILE A 65 3.57 -47.58 35.81
C ILE A 65 3.03 -48.86 35.14
N ILE A 66 2.79 -48.82 33.82
CA ILE A 66 2.29 -49.98 33.07
C ILE A 66 3.34 -51.10 33.05
N THR A 67 4.58 -50.76 32.76
CA THR A 67 5.66 -51.76 32.69
C THR A 67 6.08 -52.31 34.07
N GLY A 68 5.90 -51.52 35.15
CA GLY A 68 6.14 -51.90 36.53
C GLY A 68 4.94 -52.53 37.25
N HIS A 69 3.81 -52.77 36.55
CA HIS A 69 2.57 -53.32 37.08
C HIS A 69 2.01 -52.60 38.32
N GLN A 70 2.22 -51.29 38.45
CA GLN A 70 1.75 -50.47 39.57
C GLN A 70 0.31 -49.98 39.36
N THR A 71 -0.70 -50.84 39.53
CA THR A 71 -2.10 -50.57 39.19
C THR A 71 -2.73 -49.40 39.97
N GLY A 72 -2.27 -49.11 41.20
CA GLY A 72 -2.89 -48.11 42.10
C GLY A 72 -2.77 -46.65 41.62
N ARG A 73 -1.87 -46.32 40.69
CA ARG A 73 -1.64 -44.97 40.16
C ARG A 73 -2.07 -44.81 38.68
N LEU A 74 -2.48 -45.89 38.03
CA LEU A 74 -2.77 -45.91 36.61
C LEU A 74 -3.88 -44.91 36.21
N LEU A 75 -5.02 -44.96 36.91
CA LEU A 75 -6.19 -44.12 36.57
C LEU A 75 -5.90 -42.63 36.77
N SER A 76 -5.21 -42.27 37.90
CA SER A 76 -4.88 -40.86 38.17
C SER A 76 -3.89 -40.29 37.17
N THR A 77 -2.88 -41.05 36.75
CA THR A 77 -1.89 -40.61 35.74
C THR A 77 -2.51 -40.52 34.35
N PHE A 78 -3.41 -41.45 34.00
CA PHE A 78 -4.17 -41.40 32.75
C PHE A 78 -5.11 -40.17 32.69
N ALA A 79 -5.82 -39.92 33.82
CA ALA A 79 -6.67 -38.73 33.94
C ALA A 79 -5.85 -37.42 33.82
N ALA A 80 -4.67 -37.38 34.44
CA ALA A 80 -3.72 -36.25 34.32
C ALA A 80 -3.25 -36.06 32.88
N MET A 81 -2.92 -37.13 32.15
CA MET A 81 -2.51 -37.09 30.74
C MET A 81 -3.62 -36.45 29.86
N ILE A 82 -4.87 -36.87 30.06
CA ILE A 82 -6.03 -36.27 29.35
C ILE A 82 -6.18 -34.79 29.73
N GLY A 83 -6.07 -34.47 31.02
CA GLY A 83 -6.14 -33.08 31.49
C GLY A 83 -5.09 -32.17 30.86
N PHE A 84 -3.85 -32.61 30.78
CA PHE A 84 -2.77 -31.86 30.11
C PHE A 84 -2.94 -31.80 28.60
N ALA A 85 -3.50 -32.83 27.96
CA ALA A 85 -3.84 -32.78 26.53
C ALA A 85 -4.91 -31.73 26.23
N ILE A 86 -5.98 -31.68 27.05
CA ILE A 86 -7.03 -30.66 26.95
C ILE A 86 -6.46 -29.26 27.23
N ALA A 87 -5.63 -29.12 28.28
CA ALA A 87 -4.98 -27.84 28.59
C ALA A 87 -4.09 -27.36 27.45
N ASN A 88 -3.32 -28.26 26.82
CA ASN A 88 -2.49 -27.92 25.67
C ASN A 88 -3.35 -27.45 24.46
N LEU A 89 -4.45 -28.13 24.21
CA LEU A 89 -5.41 -27.72 23.14
C LEU A 89 -5.98 -26.33 23.43
N LEU A 90 -6.46 -26.08 24.67
CA LEU A 90 -7.02 -24.78 25.03
C LEU A 90 -6.00 -23.64 24.93
N VAL A 91 -4.78 -23.84 25.44
CA VAL A 91 -3.70 -22.87 25.37
C VAL A 91 -3.29 -22.61 23.91
N SER A 92 -3.23 -23.66 23.09
CA SER A 92 -2.92 -23.53 21.67
C SER A 92 -3.98 -22.70 20.92
N GLN A 93 -5.27 -22.95 21.16
CA GLN A 93 -6.37 -22.19 20.56
C GLN A 93 -6.39 -20.74 21.06
N ALA A 94 -6.19 -20.51 22.36
CA ALA A 94 -6.10 -19.17 22.94
C ALA A 94 -4.92 -18.38 22.34
N SER A 95 -3.76 -19.03 22.19
CA SER A 95 -2.59 -18.43 21.54
C SER A 95 -2.85 -18.10 20.06
N GLY A 96 -3.51 -19.01 19.32
CA GLY A 96 -3.90 -18.79 17.93
C GLY A 96 -4.85 -17.61 17.77
N TYR A 97 -5.89 -17.54 18.62
CA TYR A 97 -6.83 -16.42 18.62
C TYR A 97 -6.14 -15.09 18.96
N ALA A 98 -5.30 -15.06 20.00
CA ALA A 98 -4.54 -13.88 20.38
C ALA A 98 -3.64 -13.39 19.24
N SER A 99 -2.92 -14.30 18.58
CA SER A 99 -2.07 -14.00 17.42
C SER A 99 -2.87 -13.37 16.28
N THR A 100 -4.00 -13.97 15.90
CA THR A 100 -4.84 -13.46 14.82
C THR A 100 -5.42 -12.09 15.15
N PHE A 101 -5.96 -11.91 16.36
CA PHE A 101 -6.54 -10.64 16.80
C PHE A 101 -5.51 -9.51 16.76
N ILE A 102 -4.30 -9.74 17.28
CA ILE A 102 -3.24 -8.74 17.30
C ILE A 102 -2.77 -8.44 15.87
N SER A 103 -2.59 -9.49 15.04
CA SER A 103 -2.19 -9.32 13.64
C SER A 103 -3.15 -8.43 12.86
N LEU A 104 -4.45 -8.67 12.97
CA LEU A 104 -5.47 -7.87 12.29
C LEU A 104 -5.49 -6.41 12.77
N LYS A 105 -5.31 -6.19 14.08
CA LYS A 105 -5.28 -4.84 14.63
C LYS A 105 -4.05 -4.06 14.18
N VAL A 106 -2.88 -4.69 14.20
CA VAL A 106 -1.62 -4.10 13.70
C VAL A 106 -1.70 -3.84 12.20
N ASP A 107 -2.28 -4.77 11.43
CA ASP A 107 -2.47 -4.62 9.99
C ASP A 107 -3.33 -3.40 9.65
N SER A 108 -4.45 -3.25 10.34
CA SER A 108 -5.35 -2.11 10.16
C SER A 108 -4.68 -0.77 10.48
N GLU A 109 -3.91 -0.69 11.59
CA GLU A 109 -3.19 0.54 11.94
C GLU A 109 -2.09 0.90 10.95
N ILE A 110 -1.28 -0.09 10.54
CA ILE A 110 -0.22 0.15 9.54
C ILE A 110 -0.85 0.64 8.24
N LYS A 111 -1.92 -0.02 7.77
CA LYS A 111 -2.62 0.37 6.54
C LYS A 111 -3.20 1.78 6.61
N ASN A 112 -3.82 2.13 7.74
CA ASN A 112 -4.37 3.46 7.95
C ASN A 112 -3.27 4.54 7.98
N ASP A 113 -2.16 4.29 8.69
CA ASP A 113 -1.04 5.22 8.79
C ASP A 113 -0.37 5.44 7.42
N ILE A 114 -0.13 4.36 6.68
CA ILE A 114 0.47 4.44 5.34
C ILE A 114 -0.46 5.12 4.36
N PHE A 115 -1.76 4.81 4.38
CA PHE A 115 -2.74 5.46 3.52
C PHE A 115 -2.81 6.97 3.79
N ALA A 116 -2.86 7.37 5.06
CA ALA A 116 -2.84 8.78 5.44
C ALA A 116 -1.56 9.48 4.97
N LYS A 117 -0.40 8.82 5.08
CA LYS A 117 0.88 9.37 4.59
C LYS A 117 0.93 9.46 3.06
N MET A 118 0.42 8.46 2.35
CA MET A 118 0.31 8.53 0.88
C MET A 118 -0.52 9.72 0.42
N LEU A 119 -1.61 10.06 1.14
CA LEU A 119 -2.48 11.18 0.77
C LEU A 119 -1.84 12.56 0.96
N VAL A 120 -0.84 12.66 1.84
CA VAL A 120 -0.09 13.92 2.08
C VAL A 120 1.30 13.92 1.44
N THR A 121 1.65 12.87 0.71
CA THR A 121 2.92 12.80 -0.03
C THR A 121 2.84 13.70 -1.26
N ASP A 122 3.96 14.33 -1.60
CA ASP A 122 4.12 15.13 -2.81
C ASP A 122 3.63 14.38 -4.06
N TRP A 123 2.76 15.06 -4.83
CA TRP A 123 2.07 14.43 -5.96
C TRP A 123 3.03 13.98 -7.07
N GLU A 124 4.06 14.78 -7.39
CA GLU A 124 5.03 14.46 -8.43
C GLU A 124 5.80 13.18 -8.08
N SER A 125 6.29 13.08 -6.84
CA SER A 125 6.98 11.89 -6.34
C SER A 125 6.09 10.62 -6.37
N LEU A 126 4.80 10.76 -6.06
CA LEU A 126 3.84 9.65 -6.13
C LEU A 126 3.57 9.17 -7.55
N THR A 127 3.57 10.06 -8.54
CA THR A 127 3.30 9.70 -9.94
C THR A 127 4.43 8.92 -10.61
N GLU A 128 5.63 8.86 -10.01
CA GLU A 128 6.70 7.97 -10.45
C GLU A 128 6.34 6.48 -10.24
N TYR A 129 5.39 6.18 -9.37
CA TYR A 129 4.94 4.82 -9.08
C TYR A 129 3.66 4.48 -9.85
N HIS A 130 3.61 3.27 -10.37
CA HIS A 130 2.36 2.73 -10.91
C HIS A 130 1.34 2.49 -9.79
N THR A 131 0.07 2.79 -10.04
CA THR A 131 -1.03 2.60 -9.06
C THR A 131 -1.06 1.17 -8.48
N GLY A 132 -0.80 0.16 -9.32
CA GLY A 132 -0.72 -1.25 -8.88
C GLY A 132 0.41 -1.52 -7.90
N ASP A 133 1.56 -0.83 -8.01
CA ASP A 133 2.66 -0.95 -7.04
C ASP A 133 2.28 -0.29 -5.70
N LEU A 134 1.66 0.89 -5.73
CA LEU A 134 1.17 1.57 -4.53
C LEU A 134 0.15 0.70 -3.77
N VAL A 135 -0.82 0.11 -4.48
CA VAL A 135 -1.81 -0.81 -3.90
C VAL A 135 -1.14 -2.05 -3.31
N THR A 136 -0.14 -2.62 -4.00
CA THR A 136 0.61 -3.79 -3.51
C THR A 136 1.38 -3.46 -2.23
N ARG A 137 2.05 -2.31 -2.19
CA ARG A 137 2.78 -1.84 -1.01
C ARG A 137 1.82 -1.61 0.16
N TRP A 138 0.74 -0.89 -0.05
CA TRP A 138 -0.27 -0.63 0.97
C TRP A 138 -0.95 -1.90 1.49
N SER A 139 -1.31 -2.86 0.64
CA SER A 139 -2.04 -4.07 1.05
C SER A 139 -1.10 -5.19 1.48
N SER A 140 -0.24 -5.64 0.57
CA SER A 140 0.55 -6.88 0.72
C SER A 140 1.77 -6.67 1.63
N ASP A 141 2.55 -5.58 1.41
CA ASP A 141 3.73 -5.31 2.21
C ASP A 141 3.35 -4.92 3.64
N ALA A 142 2.27 -4.15 3.84
CA ALA A 142 1.76 -3.83 5.17
C ALA A 142 1.34 -5.09 5.94
N SER A 143 0.59 -6.01 5.30
CA SER A 143 0.18 -7.27 5.92
C SER A 143 1.36 -8.19 6.22
N ASN A 144 2.41 -8.18 5.39
CA ASN A 144 3.64 -8.92 5.64
C ASN A 144 4.37 -8.38 6.88
N ILE A 145 4.41 -7.07 7.07
CA ILE A 145 5.02 -6.45 8.26
C ILE A 145 4.20 -6.75 9.51
N SER A 146 2.89 -6.60 9.44
CA SER A 146 1.98 -6.89 10.55
C SER A 146 2.11 -8.32 11.06
N SER A 147 2.05 -9.29 10.16
CA SER A 147 2.26 -10.70 10.51
C SER A 147 3.68 -10.98 10.98
N GLY A 148 4.67 -10.30 10.39
CA GLY A 148 6.07 -10.46 10.74
C GLY A 148 6.42 -9.97 12.14
N ILE A 149 5.87 -8.83 12.58
CA ILE A 149 6.08 -8.30 13.95
C ILE A 149 5.74 -9.34 15.01
N LEU A 150 4.61 -10.04 14.85
CA LEU A 150 4.17 -11.06 15.77
C LEU A 150 4.93 -12.37 15.61
N ASN A 151 5.23 -12.75 14.39
CA ASN A 151 5.84 -14.05 14.12
C ASN A 151 7.35 -14.09 14.39
N TRP A 152 8.02 -12.95 14.39
CA TRP A 152 9.48 -12.96 14.52
C TRP A 152 9.96 -12.93 15.98
N VAL A 153 9.71 -11.84 16.71
CA VAL A 153 10.24 -11.68 18.09
C VAL A 153 9.60 -12.66 19.08
N PRO A 154 8.26 -12.77 19.17
CA PRO A 154 7.64 -13.71 20.09
C PRO A 154 7.99 -15.17 19.78
N ASN A 155 7.96 -15.58 18.51
CA ASN A 155 8.27 -16.95 18.13
C ASN A 155 9.75 -17.30 18.31
N LEU A 156 10.67 -16.34 18.15
CA LEU A 156 12.07 -16.54 18.49
C LEU A 156 12.21 -16.91 19.98
N ILE A 157 11.53 -16.20 20.87
CA ILE A 157 11.55 -16.47 22.32
C ILE A 157 10.91 -17.82 22.61
N ILE A 158 9.72 -18.09 22.05
CA ILE A 158 8.97 -19.34 22.28
C ILE A 158 9.77 -20.55 21.81
N TYR A 159 10.31 -20.53 20.58
CA TYR A 159 11.06 -21.67 20.04
C TYR A 159 12.41 -21.86 20.74
N THR A 160 13.07 -20.78 21.14
CA THR A 160 14.30 -20.83 21.93
C THR A 160 14.01 -21.42 23.32
N PHE A 161 12.96 -20.98 24.01
CA PHE A 161 12.53 -21.52 25.26
C PHE A 161 12.18 -23.01 25.14
N ARG A 162 11.40 -23.39 24.15
CA ARG A 162 11.02 -24.78 23.87
C ARG A 162 12.24 -25.65 23.60
N PHE A 163 13.24 -25.15 22.88
CA PHE A 163 14.49 -25.86 22.65
C PHE A 163 15.29 -26.04 23.95
N ILE A 164 15.53 -24.95 24.69
CA ILE A 164 16.32 -24.98 25.92
C ILE A 164 15.67 -25.86 26.98
N SER A 165 14.35 -25.75 27.17
CA SER A 165 13.62 -26.54 28.17
C SER A 165 13.58 -28.02 27.82
N ALA A 166 13.39 -28.39 26.56
CA ALA A 166 13.48 -29.78 26.12
C ALA A 166 14.90 -30.35 26.30
N LEU A 167 15.93 -29.57 25.94
CA LEU A 167 17.33 -29.96 26.12
C LEU A 167 17.68 -30.12 27.61
N ALA A 168 17.21 -29.22 28.47
CA ALA A 168 17.45 -29.34 29.94
C ALA A 168 16.87 -30.63 30.53
N VAL A 169 15.64 -30.99 30.09
CA VAL A 169 15.03 -32.27 30.54
C VAL A 169 15.85 -33.46 30.04
N VAL A 170 16.30 -33.47 28.78
CA VAL A 170 17.13 -34.55 28.23
C VAL A 170 18.45 -34.67 29.01
N LEU A 171 19.12 -33.53 29.26
CA LEU A 171 20.40 -33.50 30.01
C LEU A 171 20.25 -33.97 31.48
N TYR A 172 19.10 -33.67 32.10
CA TYR A 172 18.81 -34.09 33.48
C TYR A 172 18.67 -35.60 33.61
N TYR A 173 18.00 -36.27 32.70
CA TYR A 173 17.77 -37.71 32.76
C TYR A 173 18.93 -38.54 32.19
N ASP A 174 19.50 -38.16 31.06
CA ASP A 174 20.67 -38.83 30.49
C ASP A 174 21.41 -37.91 29.46
N PRO A 175 22.58 -37.36 29.84
CA PRO A 175 23.36 -36.48 28.97
C PRO A 175 23.80 -37.12 27.64
N THR A 176 23.90 -38.47 27.58
CA THR A 176 24.35 -39.16 26.36
C THR A 176 23.32 -39.06 25.23
N PHE A 177 22.02 -38.95 25.55
CA PHE A 177 20.98 -38.71 24.56
C PHE A 177 21.06 -37.32 23.92
N ALA A 178 21.49 -36.32 24.70
CA ALA A 178 21.67 -34.97 24.16
C ALA A 178 22.66 -34.94 22.99
N LEU A 179 23.69 -35.78 23.05
CA LEU A 179 24.71 -35.86 21.99
C LEU A 179 24.09 -36.34 20.67
N PHE A 180 23.24 -37.37 20.72
CA PHE A 180 22.55 -37.86 19.50
C PHE A 180 21.51 -36.87 19.00
N ALA A 181 20.73 -36.24 19.85
CA ALA A 181 19.74 -35.25 19.49
C ALA A 181 20.38 -33.97 18.86
N LEU A 182 21.55 -33.56 19.39
CA LEU A 182 22.27 -32.39 18.89
C LEU A 182 23.07 -32.66 17.62
N LEU A 183 23.46 -33.90 17.31
CA LEU A 183 24.15 -34.26 16.07
C LEU A 183 23.36 -33.87 14.80
N GLY A 184 22.03 -33.89 14.86
CA GLY A 184 21.18 -33.48 13.73
C GLY A 184 21.26 -31.99 13.40
N ILE A 185 21.61 -31.13 14.35
CA ILE A 185 21.62 -29.67 14.18
C ILE A 185 22.68 -29.19 13.18
N PRO A 186 23.98 -29.51 13.35
CA PRO A 186 25.00 -29.09 12.40
C PRO A 186 24.76 -29.69 11.01
N PHE A 187 24.22 -30.92 10.92
CA PHE A 187 23.92 -31.57 9.67
C PHE A 187 22.75 -30.89 8.95
N SER A 188 21.66 -30.58 9.64
CA SER A 188 20.54 -29.81 9.09
C SER A 188 20.95 -28.40 8.67
N ALA A 189 21.77 -27.71 9.47
CA ALA A 189 22.30 -26.39 9.16
C ALA A 189 23.23 -26.38 7.93
N LEU A 190 24.03 -27.44 7.77
CA LEU A 190 24.91 -27.57 6.59
C LEU A 190 24.12 -27.81 5.31
N MET A 191 23.08 -28.65 5.36
CA MET A 191 22.22 -28.96 4.22
C MET A 191 21.27 -27.80 3.87
N SER A 192 20.81 -27.03 4.84
CA SER A 192 19.89 -25.91 4.59
C SER A 192 20.54 -24.73 3.83
N ARG A 193 21.84 -24.48 3.98
CA ARG A 193 22.56 -23.33 3.37
C ARG A 193 22.45 -23.25 1.84
N PRO A 194 22.81 -24.27 1.04
CA PRO A 194 22.72 -24.21 -0.42
C PRO A 194 21.28 -24.07 -0.87
N LEU A 195 20.36 -24.62 -0.10
CA LEU A 195 18.95 -24.66 -0.36
C LEU A 195 18.29 -23.30 -0.18
N LEU A 196 18.59 -22.61 0.93
CA LEU A 196 18.13 -21.24 1.19
C LEU A 196 18.55 -20.28 0.06
N ARG A 197 19.78 -20.43 -0.48
CA ARG A 197 20.22 -19.63 -1.62
C ARG A 197 19.38 -19.89 -2.88
N ARG A 198 19.11 -21.15 -3.19
CA ARG A 198 18.30 -21.53 -4.36
C ARG A 198 16.84 -21.09 -4.19
N MET A 199 16.27 -21.25 -3.01
CA MET A 199 14.92 -20.77 -2.68
C MET A 199 14.82 -19.23 -2.82
N ARG A 200 15.81 -18.48 -2.35
CA ARG A 200 15.85 -17.03 -2.51
C ARG A 200 15.85 -16.59 -3.98
N ASN A 201 16.72 -17.20 -4.80
CA ASN A 201 16.79 -16.89 -6.23
C ASN A 201 15.46 -17.23 -6.94
N ASN A 202 14.85 -18.34 -6.56
CA ASN A 202 13.59 -18.79 -7.16
C ASN A 202 12.39 -17.93 -6.70
N ASN A 203 12.38 -17.47 -5.46
CA ASN A 203 11.39 -16.48 -4.98
C ASN A 203 11.49 -15.16 -5.74
N GLN A 204 12.70 -14.67 -6.04
CA GLN A 204 12.88 -13.47 -6.86
C GLN A 204 12.35 -13.67 -8.30
N LYS A 205 12.64 -14.81 -8.93
CA LYS A 205 12.09 -15.15 -10.25
C LYS A 205 10.56 -15.26 -10.22
N SER A 206 10.01 -15.86 -9.16
CA SER A 206 8.56 -15.99 -8.97
C SER A 206 7.89 -14.63 -8.80
N ALA A 207 8.48 -13.74 -8.03
CA ALA A 207 7.98 -12.38 -7.85
C ALA A 207 7.99 -11.58 -9.17
N ALA A 208 9.07 -11.67 -9.94
CA ALA A 208 9.18 -11.04 -11.26
C ALA A 208 8.15 -11.58 -12.26
N MET A 209 7.93 -12.90 -12.26
CA MET A 209 6.95 -13.52 -13.15
C MET A 209 5.51 -13.18 -12.74
N ASN A 210 5.22 -13.15 -11.44
CA ASN A 210 3.93 -12.67 -10.93
C ASN A 210 3.68 -11.22 -11.36
N ALA A 211 4.66 -10.33 -11.22
CA ALA A 211 4.54 -8.94 -11.65
C ALA A 211 4.25 -8.84 -13.16
N LYS A 212 4.93 -9.65 -13.99
CA LYS A 212 4.69 -9.72 -15.43
C LYS A 212 3.27 -10.20 -15.78
N MET A 213 2.77 -11.23 -15.07
CA MET A 213 1.40 -11.73 -15.26
C MET A 213 0.37 -10.70 -14.81
N TYR A 214 0.57 -10.06 -13.65
CA TYR A 214 -0.33 -9.01 -13.17
C TYR A 214 -0.38 -7.83 -14.15
N GLY A 215 0.78 -7.36 -14.62
CA GLY A 215 0.85 -6.29 -15.62
C GLY A 215 0.10 -6.64 -16.90
N PHE A 216 0.32 -7.86 -17.44
CA PHE A 216 -0.40 -8.33 -18.62
C PHE A 216 -1.93 -8.40 -18.40
N ASN A 217 -2.37 -8.96 -17.27
CA ASN A 217 -3.79 -9.05 -16.95
C ASN A 217 -4.42 -7.68 -16.78
N GLN A 218 -3.76 -6.76 -16.09
CA GLN A 218 -4.23 -5.38 -15.91
C GLN A 218 -4.34 -4.66 -17.25
N GLU A 219 -3.33 -4.78 -18.12
CA GLU A 219 -3.35 -4.22 -19.48
C GLU A 219 -4.50 -4.78 -20.31
N ALA A 220 -4.67 -6.11 -20.30
CA ALA A 220 -5.74 -6.78 -21.05
C ALA A 220 -7.13 -6.38 -20.58
N PHE A 221 -7.38 -6.33 -19.27
CA PHE A 221 -8.68 -5.92 -18.72
C PHE A 221 -8.96 -4.42 -18.92
N SER A 222 -7.95 -3.57 -18.77
CA SER A 222 -8.11 -2.14 -19.01
C SER A 222 -8.42 -1.80 -20.48
N ASN A 223 -7.94 -2.64 -21.41
CA ASN A 223 -8.13 -2.45 -22.85
C ASN A 223 -9.07 -3.48 -23.50
N ILE A 224 -9.98 -4.08 -22.72
CA ILE A 224 -10.86 -5.16 -23.20
C ILE A 224 -11.72 -4.74 -24.40
N GLN A 225 -12.13 -3.48 -24.43
CA GLN A 225 -12.86 -2.92 -25.55
C GLN A 225 -12.01 -2.92 -26.84
N THR A 226 -10.76 -2.48 -26.73
CA THR A 226 -9.81 -2.48 -27.85
C THR A 226 -9.51 -3.90 -28.34
N ILE A 227 -9.29 -4.84 -27.39
CA ILE A 227 -9.06 -6.26 -27.72
C ILE A 227 -10.23 -6.82 -28.53
N LYS A 228 -11.47 -6.50 -28.14
CA LYS A 228 -12.67 -6.94 -28.85
C LYS A 228 -12.84 -6.21 -30.18
N ALA A 229 -12.61 -4.88 -30.21
CA ALA A 229 -12.79 -4.08 -31.42
C ALA A 229 -11.82 -4.45 -32.56
N PHE A 230 -10.60 -4.88 -32.20
CA PHE A 230 -9.58 -5.30 -33.17
C PHE A 230 -9.50 -6.83 -33.33
N ASP A 231 -10.45 -7.60 -32.77
CA ASP A 231 -10.48 -9.08 -32.80
C ASP A 231 -9.17 -9.74 -32.33
N LEU A 232 -8.54 -9.17 -31.29
CA LEU A 232 -7.29 -9.68 -30.74
C LEU A 232 -7.49 -10.79 -29.71
N ILE A 233 -8.69 -11.39 -29.63
CA ILE A 233 -9.07 -12.36 -28.60
C ILE A 233 -8.12 -13.56 -28.64
N HIS A 234 -7.89 -14.13 -29.83
CA HIS A 234 -7.00 -15.29 -29.99
C HIS A 234 -5.55 -14.94 -29.62
N PHE A 235 -5.05 -13.77 -30.06
CA PHE A 235 -3.68 -13.33 -29.76
C PHE A 235 -3.43 -13.17 -28.27
N TYR A 236 -4.32 -12.49 -27.53
CA TYR A 236 -4.17 -12.29 -26.09
C TYR A 236 -4.35 -13.60 -25.31
N THR A 237 -5.24 -14.50 -25.76
CA THR A 237 -5.42 -15.82 -25.16
C THR A 237 -4.17 -16.67 -25.29
N GLU A 238 -3.55 -16.73 -26.48
CA GLU A 238 -2.32 -17.50 -26.69
C GLU A 238 -1.13 -16.90 -25.93
N ARG A 239 -1.05 -15.57 -25.87
CA ARG A 239 -0.03 -14.88 -25.08
C ARG A 239 -0.17 -15.17 -23.58
N LEU A 240 -1.40 -15.20 -23.06
CA LEU A 240 -1.68 -15.59 -21.67
C LEU A 240 -1.28 -17.04 -21.42
N LYS A 241 -1.64 -17.98 -22.31
CA LYS A 241 -1.26 -19.39 -22.20
C LYS A 241 0.26 -19.56 -22.14
N THR A 242 1.00 -18.82 -22.98
CA THR A 242 2.47 -18.84 -22.97
C THR A 242 3.03 -18.36 -21.63
N LEU A 243 2.53 -17.24 -21.10
CA LEU A 243 2.94 -16.72 -19.80
C LEU A 243 2.58 -17.68 -18.65
N GLN A 244 1.41 -18.30 -18.71
CA GLN A 244 0.99 -19.32 -17.74
C GLN A 244 1.88 -20.57 -17.79
N LYS A 245 2.25 -21.01 -18.98
CA LYS A 245 3.17 -22.15 -19.15
C LYS A 245 4.54 -21.86 -18.52
N ASP A 246 5.09 -20.68 -18.75
CA ASP A 246 6.35 -20.26 -18.15
C ASP A 246 6.24 -20.20 -16.62
N TYR A 247 5.14 -19.63 -16.11
CA TYR A 247 4.84 -19.60 -14.68
C TYR A 247 4.72 -20.99 -14.06
N ILE A 248 3.98 -21.90 -14.71
CA ILE A 248 3.80 -23.29 -14.24
C ILE A 248 5.15 -24.01 -14.21
N ASN A 249 5.96 -23.91 -15.27
CA ASN A 249 7.28 -24.52 -15.32
C ASN A 249 8.18 -24.05 -14.18
N MET A 250 8.22 -22.74 -13.95
CA MET A 250 8.98 -22.13 -12.86
C MET A 250 8.48 -22.60 -11.49
N ARG A 251 7.16 -22.66 -11.28
CA ARG A 251 6.56 -23.15 -10.02
C ARG A 251 6.83 -24.63 -9.79
N LEU A 252 6.77 -25.44 -10.83
CA LEU A 252 7.11 -26.87 -10.75
C LEU A 252 8.58 -27.09 -10.43
N GLU A 253 9.48 -26.31 -11.03
CA GLU A 253 10.92 -26.33 -10.67
C GLU A 253 11.13 -25.98 -9.21
N PHE A 254 10.47 -24.92 -8.71
CA PHE A 254 10.48 -24.57 -7.30
C PHE A 254 9.94 -25.70 -6.41
N GLN A 255 8.80 -26.28 -6.79
CA GLN A 255 8.18 -27.35 -6.02
C GLN A 255 9.06 -28.62 -5.98
N ARG A 256 9.69 -28.98 -7.08
CA ARG A 256 10.67 -30.10 -7.12
C ARG A 256 11.83 -29.86 -6.15
N MET A 257 12.36 -28.62 -6.12
CA MET A 257 13.43 -28.25 -5.19
C MET A 257 12.94 -28.26 -3.73
N SER A 258 11.72 -27.80 -3.49
CA SER A 258 11.09 -27.81 -2.16
C SER A 258 10.88 -29.24 -1.65
N ILE A 259 10.39 -30.14 -2.52
CA ILE A 259 10.22 -31.56 -2.20
C ILE A 259 11.57 -32.21 -1.90
N LEU A 260 12.58 -32.00 -2.75
CA LEU A 260 13.92 -32.55 -2.52
C LEU A 260 14.48 -32.10 -1.16
N THR A 261 14.25 -30.83 -0.84
CA THR A 261 14.61 -30.26 0.49
C THR A 261 13.91 -30.98 1.61
N SER A 262 12.59 -31.07 1.52
CA SER A 262 11.77 -31.70 2.55
C SER A 262 12.17 -33.14 2.76
N VAL A 263 12.41 -33.90 1.66
CA VAL A 263 12.88 -35.27 1.72
C VAL A 263 14.25 -35.38 2.40
N LEU A 264 15.20 -34.54 2.01
CA LEU A 264 16.54 -34.55 2.64
C LEU A 264 16.48 -34.22 4.12
N MET A 265 15.67 -33.22 4.52
CA MET A 265 15.47 -32.86 5.90
C MET A 265 14.75 -33.97 6.69
N SER A 266 13.79 -34.65 6.07
CA SER A 266 13.12 -35.81 6.68
C SER A 266 14.08 -36.97 6.89
N ILE A 267 14.97 -37.24 5.92
CA ILE A 267 16.02 -38.29 6.06
C ILE A 267 16.93 -37.97 7.26
N VAL A 268 17.37 -36.71 7.40
CA VAL A 268 18.15 -36.27 8.56
C VAL A 268 17.37 -36.51 9.87
N GLY A 269 16.09 -36.12 9.86
CA GLY A 269 15.19 -36.34 11.00
C GLY A 269 15.06 -37.84 11.36
N PHE A 270 14.90 -38.68 10.34
CA PHE A 270 14.87 -40.15 10.56
C PHE A 270 16.20 -40.70 11.13
N ILE A 271 17.34 -40.29 10.56
CA ILE A 271 18.64 -40.72 11.05
C ILE A 271 18.80 -40.36 12.55
N VAL A 272 18.48 -39.11 12.93
CA VAL A 272 18.53 -38.67 14.32
C VAL A 272 17.56 -39.48 15.18
N SER A 273 16.31 -39.63 14.75
CA SER A 273 15.27 -40.35 15.50
C SER A 273 15.62 -41.81 15.70
N TYR A 274 16.05 -42.51 14.64
CA TYR A 274 16.43 -43.93 14.75
C TYR A 274 17.75 -44.11 15.49
N SER A 275 18.70 -43.16 15.45
CA SER A 275 19.90 -43.20 16.29
C SER A 275 19.55 -43.05 17.76
N CYS A 276 18.65 -42.09 18.09
CA CYS A 276 18.12 -41.97 19.46
C CYS A 276 17.37 -43.23 19.90
N TYR A 277 16.57 -43.83 19.00
CA TYR A 277 15.82 -45.04 19.26
C TYR A 277 16.77 -46.24 19.54
N GLY A 278 17.76 -46.47 18.67
CA GLY A 278 18.76 -47.54 18.86
C GLY A 278 19.58 -47.36 20.12
N TRP A 279 20.01 -46.12 20.41
CA TRP A 279 20.70 -45.83 21.69
C TRP A 279 19.79 -46.04 22.86
N GLY A 280 18.51 -45.67 22.79
CA GLY A 280 17.50 -45.89 23.79
C GLY A 280 17.31 -47.39 24.13
N ILE A 281 17.19 -48.25 23.09
CA ILE A 281 17.09 -49.71 23.26
C ILE A 281 18.32 -50.24 23.99
N TYR A 282 19.53 -49.83 23.55
CA TYR A 282 20.78 -50.26 24.22
C TYR A 282 20.83 -49.87 25.70
N ARG A 283 20.39 -48.64 26.03
CA ARG A 283 20.36 -48.15 27.43
C ARG A 283 19.30 -48.85 28.28
N VAL A 284 18.12 -49.18 27.70
CA VAL A 284 17.09 -49.99 28.38
C VAL A 284 17.57 -51.41 28.58
N TRP A 285 18.21 -52.02 27.59
CA TRP A 285 18.77 -53.37 27.69
C TRP A 285 19.77 -53.49 28.86
N ASN A 286 20.59 -52.44 29.04
CA ASN A 286 21.55 -52.38 30.13
C ASN A 286 20.94 -51.93 31.48
N ASN A 287 19.60 -51.83 31.59
CA ASN A 287 18.87 -51.34 32.76
C ASN A 287 19.32 -49.96 33.26
N ALA A 288 19.87 -49.12 32.35
CA ALA A 288 20.34 -47.79 32.70
C ALA A 288 19.21 -46.73 32.65
N ILE A 289 18.15 -46.97 31.89
CA ILE A 289 16.94 -46.13 31.82
C ILE A 289 15.70 -47.01 31.77
N SER A 290 14.53 -46.43 32.16
CA SER A 290 13.24 -47.09 32.06
C SER A 290 12.66 -47.00 30.62
N TYR A 291 11.66 -47.83 30.29
CA TYR A 291 10.92 -47.76 29.04
C TYR A 291 10.22 -46.41 28.87
N GLY A 292 9.64 -45.87 29.96
CA GLY A 292 9.01 -44.56 29.92
C GLY A 292 10.03 -43.43 29.62
N THR A 293 11.24 -43.52 30.19
CA THR A 293 12.31 -42.55 29.87
C THR A 293 12.71 -42.62 28.40
N MET A 294 12.78 -43.83 27.81
CA MET A 294 13.06 -43.97 26.36
C MET A 294 11.97 -43.33 25.50
N THR A 295 10.69 -43.57 25.81
CA THR A 295 9.58 -42.96 25.06
C THR A 295 9.55 -41.45 25.17
N MET A 296 9.83 -40.90 26.36
CA MET A 296 10.00 -39.47 26.58
C MET A 296 11.12 -38.88 25.71
N PHE A 297 12.28 -39.51 25.64
CA PHE A 297 13.41 -39.06 24.83
C PHE A 297 13.07 -39.01 23.33
N LEU A 298 12.32 -39.98 22.83
CA LEU A 298 11.85 -39.98 21.44
C LEU A 298 10.94 -38.77 21.17
N SER A 299 10.00 -38.47 22.08
CA SER A 299 9.13 -37.29 22.00
C SER A 299 9.93 -35.98 22.05
N LEU A 300 10.89 -35.89 22.98
CA LEU A 300 11.73 -34.69 23.15
C LEU A 300 12.72 -34.51 22.00
N SER A 301 13.24 -35.59 21.40
CA SER A 301 14.05 -35.50 20.16
C SER A 301 13.27 -34.88 19.00
N GLY A 302 11.99 -35.28 18.83
CA GLY A 302 11.08 -34.64 17.87
C GLY A 302 10.86 -33.16 18.19
N THR A 303 10.71 -32.80 19.47
CA THR A 303 10.55 -31.42 19.92
C THR A 303 11.80 -30.58 19.67
N LEU A 304 12.99 -31.10 19.94
CA LEU A 304 14.26 -30.42 19.64
C LEU A 304 14.42 -30.17 18.14
N THR A 305 14.21 -31.21 17.32
CA THR A 305 14.29 -31.09 15.84
C THR A 305 13.29 -30.08 15.30
N SER A 306 12.03 -30.14 15.76
CA SER A 306 11.00 -29.18 15.30
C SER A 306 11.31 -27.74 15.72
N SER A 307 11.87 -27.54 16.93
CA SER A 307 12.27 -26.21 17.42
C SER A 307 13.39 -25.61 16.56
N VAL A 308 14.41 -26.41 16.20
CA VAL A 308 15.49 -25.98 15.31
C VAL A 308 14.96 -25.63 13.91
N ASN A 309 14.08 -26.46 13.36
CA ASN A 309 13.45 -26.18 12.06
C ASN A 309 12.62 -24.90 12.09
N SER A 310 11.87 -24.66 13.17
CA SER A 310 11.09 -23.44 13.38
C SER A 310 11.98 -22.22 13.50
N LEU A 311 13.07 -22.28 14.26
CA LEU A 311 14.07 -21.21 14.36
C LEU A 311 14.73 -20.90 12.99
N THR A 312 15.04 -21.95 12.23
CA THR A 312 15.61 -21.79 10.89
C THR A 312 14.62 -21.12 9.92
N SER A 313 13.32 -21.43 10.03
CA SER A 313 12.28 -20.83 9.19
C SER A 313 12.02 -19.34 9.47
N LEU A 314 12.44 -18.83 10.63
CA LEU A 314 12.36 -17.40 10.94
C LEU A 314 13.33 -16.57 10.11
N ILE A 315 14.42 -17.12 9.59
CA ILE A 315 15.43 -16.39 8.81
C ILE A 315 14.84 -15.86 7.48
N PRO A 316 14.21 -16.68 6.62
CA PRO A 316 13.55 -16.16 5.41
C PRO A 316 12.45 -15.17 5.71
N SER A 317 11.68 -15.38 6.78
CA SER A 317 10.62 -14.46 7.21
C SER A 317 11.18 -13.08 7.59
N ALA A 318 12.30 -13.03 8.32
CA ALA A 318 12.98 -11.78 8.67
C ALA A 318 13.48 -11.03 7.42
N ILE A 319 14.01 -11.74 6.43
CA ILE A 319 14.46 -11.15 5.17
C ILE A 319 13.26 -10.56 4.39
N SER A 320 12.16 -11.30 4.28
CA SER A 320 10.94 -10.84 3.63
C SER A 320 10.38 -9.59 4.33
N LEU A 321 10.37 -9.59 5.65
CA LEU A 321 9.92 -8.49 6.48
C LEU A 321 10.74 -7.20 6.23
N THR A 322 12.07 -7.30 6.19
CA THR A 322 12.93 -6.15 5.93
C THR A 322 12.77 -5.62 4.50
N ILE A 323 12.55 -6.48 3.51
CA ILE A 323 12.27 -6.05 2.13
C ILE A 323 10.96 -5.27 2.06
N SER A 324 9.88 -5.80 2.64
CA SER A 324 8.58 -5.10 2.67
C SER A 324 8.65 -3.77 3.43
N ALA A 325 9.38 -3.74 4.55
CA ALA A 325 9.62 -2.50 5.29
C ALA A 325 10.37 -1.47 4.46
N GLY A 326 11.40 -1.89 3.70
CA GLY A 326 12.14 -1.00 2.81
C GLY A 326 11.23 -0.35 1.77
N ARG A 327 10.37 -1.15 1.13
CA ARG A 327 9.43 -0.65 0.12
C ARG A 327 8.40 0.33 0.70
N LEU A 328 7.94 0.11 1.93
CA LEU A 328 7.02 1.05 2.60
C LEU A 328 7.75 2.31 3.07
N MET A 329 8.99 2.18 3.57
CA MET A 329 9.82 3.33 3.95
C MET A 329 10.11 4.25 2.76
N ASP A 330 10.33 3.67 1.57
CA ASP A 330 10.53 4.46 0.35
C ASP A 330 9.36 5.43 0.10
N ILE A 331 8.10 5.05 0.42
CA ILE A 331 6.93 5.94 0.33
C ILE A 331 6.86 6.90 1.52
N VAL A 332 7.07 6.39 2.74
CA VAL A 332 6.93 7.18 3.98
C VAL A 332 7.99 8.28 4.09
N GLU A 333 9.17 8.06 3.51
CA GLU A 333 10.30 9.00 3.48
C GLU A 333 10.22 10.00 2.31
N MET A 334 9.25 9.88 1.40
CA MET A 334 9.02 10.87 0.34
C MET A 334 8.72 12.25 0.92
N PRO A 335 9.03 13.32 0.19
CA PRO A 335 8.63 14.67 0.56
C PRO A 335 7.13 14.72 0.83
N GLN A 336 6.73 15.37 1.91
CA GLN A 336 5.33 15.57 2.26
C GLN A 336 4.92 17.00 1.95
N GLU A 337 3.66 17.15 1.60
CA GLU A 337 3.06 18.46 1.38
C GLU A 337 2.95 19.22 2.70
N ASP A 338 3.26 20.52 2.67
CA ASP A 338 3.22 21.39 3.84
C ASP A 338 1.86 22.08 3.96
N TYR A 339 1.11 21.72 4.99
CA TYR A 339 -0.19 22.31 5.36
C TYR A 339 -0.11 23.30 6.51
N SER A 340 1.07 23.81 6.86
CA SER A 340 1.28 24.74 7.98
C SER A 340 0.49 26.04 7.84
N GLN A 341 0.15 26.45 6.61
CA GLN A 341 -0.58 27.69 6.31
C GLN A 341 -2.11 27.56 6.37
N ASP A 342 -2.66 26.41 6.76
CA ASP A 342 -4.10 26.16 6.80
C ASP A 342 -4.92 27.21 7.55
N HIS A 343 -4.40 27.69 8.68
CA HIS A 343 -5.08 28.72 9.48
C HIS A 343 -5.05 30.09 8.76
N ALA A 344 -3.91 30.46 8.19
CA ALA A 344 -3.75 31.72 7.45
C ALA A 344 -4.68 31.76 6.22
N VAL A 345 -4.77 30.64 5.47
CA VAL A 345 -5.66 30.51 4.30
C VAL A 345 -7.13 30.66 4.69
N LYS A 346 -7.58 30.02 5.77
CA LYS A 346 -8.96 30.17 6.27
C LYS A 346 -9.29 31.61 6.67
N LEU A 347 -8.35 32.29 7.33
CA LEU A 347 -8.52 33.67 7.71
C LEU A 347 -8.59 34.57 6.48
N PHE A 348 -7.70 34.37 5.52
CA PHE A 348 -7.66 35.09 4.25
C PHE A 348 -8.97 34.93 3.46
N GLU A 349 -9.48 33.70 3.34
CA GLU A 349 -10.76 33.41 2.68
C GLU A 349 -11.93 34.15 3.35
N LYS A 350 -11.98 34.12 4.69
CA LYS A 350 -13.05 34.79 5.45
C LYS A 350 -13.01 36.31 5.30
N GLN A 351 -11.82 36.91 5.28
CA GLN A 351 -11.63 38.36 5.14
C GLN A 351 -12.00 38.86 3.75
N HIS A 352 -11.76 38.02 2.70
CA HIS A 352 -11.92 38.41 1.29
C HIS A 352 -13.10 37.75 0.59
N LYS A 353 -14.08 37.24 1.33
CA LYS A 353 -15.24 36.55 0.77
C LYS A 353 -16.04 37.42 -0.22
N THR A 354 -16.08 38.73 0.00
CA THR A 354 -16.85 39.70 -0.83
C THR A 354 -15.99 40.42 -1.86
N SER A 355 -14.71 40.67 -1.58
CA SER A 355 -13.80 41.38 -2.49
C SER A 355 -13.27 40.54 -3.64
N GLY A 356 -13.50 39.22 -3.57
CA GLY A 356 -12.97 38.27 -4.54
C GLY A 356 -11.48 37.99 -4.33
N ILE A 357 -11.05 36.86 -4.89
CA ILE A 357 -9.67 36.35 -4.77
C ILE A 357 -9.14 36.10 -6.18
N GLY A 358 -7.95 36.60 -6.45
CA GLY A 358 -7.20 36.38 -7.68
C GLY A 358 -5.86 35.71 -7.42
N LEU A 359 -5.04 35.61 -8.45
CA LEU A 359 -3.68 35.06 -8.35
C LEU A 359 -2.70 35.85 -9.24
N THR A 360 -1.45 35.86 -8.81
CA THR A 360 -0.34 36.47 -9.56
C THR A 360 0.83 35.51 -9.59
N MET A 361 1.35 35.29 -10.78
CA MET A 361 2.52 34.50 -11.06
C MET A 361 3.54 35.36 -11.81
N LYS A 362 4.77 35.45 -11.32
CA LYS A 362 5.83 36.25 -11.92
C LYS A 362 7.11 35.44 -12.06
N ASP A 363 7.64 35.45 -13.27
CA ASP A 363 8.96 34.90 -13.60
C ASP A 363 9.13 33.41 -13.19
N LEU A 364 8.07 32.61 -13.35
CA LEU A 364 8.02 31.24 -12.89
C LEU A 364 8.72 30.30 -13.89
N SER A 365 9.61 29.45 -13.37
CA SER A 365 10.22 28.36 -14.15
C SER A 365 9.95 27.01 -13.52
N TYR A 366 9.71 26.01 -14.37
CA TYR A 366 9.41 24.67 -13.94
C TYR A 366 9.94 23.61 -14.91
N THR A 367 10.63 22.61 -14.33
CA THR A 367 11.18 21.42 -15.00
C THR A 367 10.73 20.18 -14.24
N TYR A 368 10.15 19.20 -14.92
CA TYR A 368 9.81 17.91 -14.32
C TYR A 368 11.06 17.16 -13.84
N HIS A 369 10.92 16.26 -12.88
CA HIS A 369 12.01 15.36 -12.44
C HIS A 369 12.63 14.56 -13.60
N SER A 370 11.87 14.30 -14.66
CA SER A 370 12.37 13.70 -15.90
C SER A 370 13.37 14.55 -16.69
N GLY A 371 13.60 15.81 -16.29
CA GLY A 371 14.45 16.77 -16.99
C GLY A 371 13.74 17.57 -18.09
N THR A 372 12.43 17.40 -18.29
CA THR A 372 11.65 18.15 -19.28
C THR A 372 11.29 19.53 -18.72
N GLU A 373 11.90 20.58 -19.25
CA GLU A 373 11.58 21.97 -18.92
C GLU A 373 10.28 22.39 -19.66
N VAL A 374 9.27 22.82 -18.88
CA VAL A 374 7.95 23.21 -19.39
C VAL A 374 7.78 24.72 -19.39
N PHE A 375 8.26 25.40 -18.35
CA PHE A 375 8.19 26.85 -18.25
C PHE A 375 9.56 27.45 -17.97
N ALA A 376 9.85 28.56 -18.68
CA ALA A 376 11.00 29.43 -18.48
C ALA A 376 10.50 30.89 -18.44
N HIS A 377 10.53 31.50 -17.26
CA HIS A 377 10.12 32.90 -17.05
C HIS A 377 8.63 33.16 -17.39
N ALA A 378 7.73 32.22 -17.08
CA ALA A 378 6.30 32.38 -17.32
C ALA A 378 5.66 33.34 -16.30
N SER A 379 4.80 34.25 -16.78
CA SER A 379 4.08 35.20 -15.93
C SER A 379 2.60 35.24 -16.31
N MET A 380 1.73 35.29 -15.29
CA MET A 380 0.28 35.34 -15.45
C MET A 380 -0.37 36.05 -14.28
N GLU A 381 -1.41 36.81 -14.53
CA GLU A 381 -2.23 37.47 -13.52
C GLU A 381 -3.71 37.15 -13.78
N ALA A 382 -4.43 36.82 -12.72
CA ALA A 382 -5.87 36.62 -12.71
C ALA A 382 -6.49 37.50 -11.64
N TYR A 383 -7.24 38.52 -12.05
CA TYR A 383 -7.90 39.40 -11.10
C TYR A 383 -9.22 38.81 -10.61
N PRO A 384 -9.71 39.26 -9.44
CA PRO A 384 -11.02 38.84 -8.94
C PRO A 384 -12.12 38.99 -9.95
N HIS A 385 -12.98 38.00 -10.08
CA HIS A 385 -14.14 37.93 -10.97
C HIS A 385 -13.84 37.89 -12.48
N GLU A 386 -12.59 37.73 -12.88
CA GLU A 386 -12.22 37.54 -14.28
C GLU A 386 -12.42 36.09 -14.73
N ILE A 387 -12.71 35.97 -16.04
CA ILE A 387 -12.58 34.70 -16.76
C ILE A 387 -11.37 34.77 -17.66
N ILE A 388 -10.42 33.86 -17.42
CA ILE A 388 -9.16 33.78 -18.17
C ILE A 388 -9.13 32.49 -18.95
N ALA A 389 -8.80 32.59 -20.25
CA ALA A 389 -8.51 31.43 -21.07
C ALA A 389 -7.00 31.16 -21.13
N LEU A 390 -6.62 29.91 -20.98
CA LEU A 390 -5.28 29.40 -21.30
C LEU A 390 -5.36 28.62 -22.60
N VAL A 391 -4.68 29.11 -23.63
CA VAL A 391 -4.64 28.48 -24.95
C VAL A 391 -3.22 28.08 -25.34
N GLY A 392 -3.09 27.19 -26.31
CA GLY A 392 -1.80 26.71 -26.80
C GLY A 392 -1.92 25.30 -27.38
N PRO A 393 -0.97 24.84 -28.17
CA PRO A 393 -0.94 23.47 -28.69
C PRO A 393 -1.00 22.40 -27.59
N SER A 394 -1.38 21.18 -27.96
CA SER A 394 -1.35 20.05 -27.03
C SER A 394 0.09 19.75 -26.65
N GLY A 395 0.34 19.56 -25.35
CA GLY A 395 1.68 19.27 -24.80
C GLY A 395 2.48 20.49 -24.36
N GLU A 396 2.07 21.73 -24.66
CA GLU A 396 2.80 22.96 -24.29
C GLU A 396 2.71 23.34 -22.80
N GLY A 397 1.97 22.58 -21.97
CA GLY A 397 2.00 22.77 -20.53
C GLY A 397 0.74 23.36 -19.88
N LYS A 398 -0.41 23.46 -20.58
CA LYS A 398 -1.67 23.98 -20.02
C LYS A 398 -2.07 23.28 -18.72
N THR A 399 -2.15 21.95 -18.73
CA THR A 399 -2.44 21.14 -17.53
C THR A 399 -1.34 21.26 -16.48
N THR A 400 -0.06 21.41 -16.90
CA THR A 400 1.06 21.66 -15.97
C THR A 400 0.90 23.00 -15.27
N MET A 401 0.43 24.05 -15.96
CA MET A 401 0.10 25.33 -15.35
C MET A 401 -0.97 25.18 -14.27
N LEU A 402 -2.07 24.47 -14.57
CA LEU A 402 -3.12 24.24 -13.57
C LEU A 402 -2.62 23.41 -12.36
N ARG A 403 -1.72 22.45 -12.59
CA ARG A 403 -1.10 21.69 -11.50
C ARG A 403 -0.19 22.55 -10.63
N LEU A 404 0.54 23.50 -11.21
CA LEU A 404 1.30 24.51 -10.47
C LEU A 404 0.37 25.41 -9.66
N ILE A 405 -0.73 25.89 -10.24
CA ILE A 405 -1.77 26.67 -9.57
C ILE A 405 -2.38 25.91 -8.39
N LEU A 406 -2.55 24.61 -8.50
CA LEU A 406 -3.04 23.76 -7.42
C LEU A 406 -1.92 23.36 -6.42
N SER A 407 -0.70 23.84 -6.57
CA SER A 407 0.46 23.38 -5.79
C SER A 407 0.61 21.85 -5.76
N LEU A 408 0.18 21.16 -6.82
CA LEU A 408 0.48 19.76 -7.05
C LEU A 408 1.91 19.59 -7.58
N LEU A 409 2.43 20.61 -8.25
CA LEU A 409 3.79 20.75 -8.71
C LEU A 409 4.41 21.98 -8.03
N ARG A 410 5.71 21.93 -7.75
CA ARG A 410 6.44 23.00 -7.09
C ARG A 410 7.34 23.71 -8.09
N ALA A 411 7.13 25.01 -8.30
CA ALA A 411 8.01 25.82 -9.14
C ALA A 411 9.44 25.85 -8.56
N GLN A 412 10.43 25.88 -9.44
CA GLN A 412 11.85 25.96 -9.07
C GLN A 412 12.31 27.39 -8.82
N SER A 413 11.70 28.35 -9.53
CA SER A 413 11.95 29.78 -9.35
C SER A 413 10.70 30.61 -9.64
N GLY A 414 10.75 31.88 -9.28
CA GLY A 414 9.65 32.83 -9.46
C GLY A 414 8.79 33.04 -8.25
N GLU A 415 7.87 34.01 -8.33
CA GLU A 415 6.90 34.31 -7.28
C GLU A 415 5.52 33.81 -7.70
N PHE A 416 4.85 33.09 -6.81
CA PHE A 416 3.49 32.61 -7.04
C PHE A 416 2.63 32.87 -5.81
N GLN A 417 1.64 33.76 -5.95
CA GLN A 417 0.87 34.31 -4.84
C GLN A 417 -0.63 34.36 -5.18
N ILE A 418 -1.44 34.12 -4.17
CA ILE A 418 -2.87 34.48 -4.16
C ILE A 418 -2.95 35.93 -3.74
N CYS A 419 -3.78 36.71 -4.40
CA CYS A 419 -3.99 38.12 -4.12
C CYS A 419 -5.48 38.42 -3.89
N ALA A 420 -5.73 39.42 -3.06
CA ALA A 420 -7.09 39.91 -2.77
C ALA A 420 -7.09 41.41 -2.50
N GLY A 421 -8.30 42.01 -2.54
CA GLY A 421 -8.49 43.45 -2.37
C GLY A 421 -8.43 44.23 -3.68
N SER A 422 -8.92 45.48 -3.66
CA SER A 422 -9.00 46.38 -4.81
C SER A 422 -7.64 46.69 -5.46
N ASP A 423 -6.57 46.68 -4.64
CA ASP A 423 -5.22 47.05 -5.06
C ASP A 423 -4.26 45.84 -5.08
N HIS A 424 -4.76 44.60 -4.93
CA HIS A 424 -3.95 43.36 -4.84
C HIS A 424 -2.83 43.42 -3.77
N ASN A 425 -3.00 44.23 -2.74
CA ASN A 425 -1.97 44.47 -1.73
C ASN A 425 -1.89 43.33 -0.69
N GLN A 426 -2.97 42.57 -0.50
CA GLN A 426 -2.95 41.42 0.38
C GLN A 426 -2.58 40.17 -0.41
N LYS A 427 -1.47 39.57 -0.04
CA LYS A 427 -0.87 38.46 -0.76
C LYS A 427 -0.62 37.29 0.18
N LEU A 428 -0.81 36.09 -0.34
CA LEU A 428 -0.52 34.84 0.34
C LEU A 428 0.26 33.94 -0.64
N ASN A 429 1.40 33.40 -0.19
CA ASN A 429 2.20 32.51 -1.03
C ASN A 429 1.43 31.23 -1.33
N MET A 430 1.57 30.75 -2.56
CA MET A 430 0.98 29.49 -2.98
C MET A 430 1.58 28.31 -2.18
N SER A 431 0.72 27.42 -1.72
CA SER A 431 1.07 26.24 -0.94
C SER A 431 -0.02 25.16 -1.07
N PRO A 432 0.20 23.91 -0.65
CA PRO A 432 -0.86 22.91 -0.58
C PRO A 432 -2.09 23.34 0.21
N SER A 433 -1.92 24.16 1.25
CA SER A 433 -3.01 24.74 2.03
C SER A 433 -3.95 25.61 1.19
N THR A 434 -3.43 26.33 0.18
CA THR A 434 -4.23 27.22 -0.68
C THR A 434 -5.20 26.47 -1.59
N ARG A 435 -5.08 25.15 -1.76
CA ARG A 435 -6.04 24.33 -2.52
C ARG A 435 -7.48 24.46 -2.01
N LYS A 436 -7.67 24.90 -0.79
CA LYS A 436 -9.00 25.16 -0.22
C LYS A 436 -9.74 26.27 -0.96
N LEU A 437 -9.00 27.19 -1.55
CA LEU A 437 -9.54 28.32 -2.33
C LEU A 437 -9.92 27.95 -3.76
N PHE A 438 -9.64 26.71 -4.19
CA PHE A 438 -9.86 26.26 -5.56
C PHE A 438 -10.95 25.20 -5.66
N SER A 439 -11.77 25.29 -6.71
CA SER A 439 -12.51 24.17 -7.27
C SER A 439 -11.88 23.78 -8.60
N TYR A 440 -11.69 22.52 -8.85
CA TYR A 440 -11.01 22.01 -10.04
C TYR A 440 -11.83 20.94 -10.76
N VAL A 441 -11.99 21.12 -12.04
CA VAL A 441 -12.56 20.11 -12.94
C VAL A 441 -11.45 19.68 -13.89
N PRO A 442 -10.83 18.52 -13.66
CA PRO A 442 -9.76 18.03 -14.53
C PRO A 442 -10.30 17.50 -15.85
N GLN A 443 -9.41 17.38 -16.82
CA GLN A 443 -9.68 16.75 -18.10
C GLN A 443 -10.15 15.30 -17.92
N GLY A 444 -11.16 14.89 -18.68
CA GLY A 444 -11.74 13.56 -18.62
C GLY A 444 -12.74 13.36 -17.50
N ASN A 445 -13.05 12.11 -17.20
CA ASN A 445 -14.07 11.76 -16.24
C ASN A 445 -13.49 11.43 -14.87
N THR A 446 -13.88 12.19 -13.85
CA THR A 446 -13.37 12.11 -12.47
C THR A 446 -14.45 11.83 -11.43
N MET A 447 -15.60 11.32 -11.87
CA MET A 447 -16.65 10.90 -10.94
C MET A 447 -16.26 9.64 -10.18
N PHE A 448 -16.56 9.60 -8.90
CA PHE A 448 -16.40 8.43 -8.05
C PHE A 448 -17.59 7.48 -8.20
N SER A 449 -17.38 6.20 -7.93
CA SER A 449 -18.48 5.24 -7.81
C SER A 449 -19.38 5.61 -6.63
N GLY A 450 -20.69 5.52 -6.81
CA GLY A 450 -21.70 5.90 -5.81
C GLY A 450 -22.83 6.69 -6.45
N THR A 451 -23.72 7.29 -5.67
CA THR A 451 -24.81 8.10 -6.23
C THR A 451 -24.32 9.47 -6.69
N ILE A 452 -25.12 10.17 -7.53
CA ILE A 452 -24.85 11.57 -7.88
C ILE A 452 -24.80 12.41 -6.58
N ALA A 453 -25.73 12.22 -5.66
CA ALA A 453 -25.74 12.93 -4.39
C ALA A 453 -24.49 12.69 -3.54
N GLU A 454 -24.00 11.44 -3.45
CA GLU A 454 -22.76 11.12 -2.76
C GLU A 454 -21.55 11.82 -3.40
N ASN A 455 -21.45 11.84 -4.73
CA ASN A 455 -20.40 12.57 -5.42
C ASN A 455 -20.41 14.07 -5.12
N MET A 456 -21.58 14.66 -4.95
CA MET A 456 -21.73 16.08 -4.54
C MET A 456 -21.34 16.28 -3.07
N ARG A 457 -21.79 15.40 -2.17
CA ARG A 457 -21.46 15.45 -0.74
C ARG A 457 -19.98 15.19 -0.43
N ASN A 458 -19.26 14.52 -1.31
CA ASN A 458 -17.80 14.35 -1.15
C ASN A 458 -17.03 15.69 -1.07
N VAL A 459 -17.52 16.77 -1.70
CA VAL A 459 -16.88 18.09 -1.66
C VAL A 459 -17.53 19.05 -0.67
N LYS A 460 -18.78 18.80 -0.28
CA LYS A 460 -19.53 19.58 0.72
C LYS A 460 -20.47 18.63 1.48
N PRO A 461 -20.00 18.00 2.59
CA PRO A 461 -20.77 16.96 3.29
C PRO A 461 -22.14 17.39 3.80
N ASP A 462 -22.25 18.64 4.28
CA ASP A 462 -23.48 19.18 4.87
C ASP A 462 -24.45 19.80 3.85
N THR A 463 -24.28 19.50 2.56
CA THR A 463 -25.14 20.08 1.50
C THR A 463 -26.53 19.44 1.47
N THR A 464 -27.55 20.29 1.26
CA THR A 464 -28.94 19.83 1.08
C THR A 464 -29.19 19.35 -0.36
N ASP A 465 -30.28 18.64 -0.58
CA ASP A 465 -30.66 18.18 -1.91
C ASP A 465 -31.01 19.37 -2.85
N GLU A 466 -31.59 20.44 -2.29
CA GLU A 466 -31.89 21.69 -3.02
C GLU A 466 -30.60 22.35 -3.54
N GLU A 467 -29.57 22.45 -2.70
CA GLU A 467 -28.25 23.00 -3.11
C GLU A 467 -27.61 22.14 -4.22
N ILE A 468 -27.77 20.81 -4.14
CA ILE A 468 -27.30 19.88 -5.19
C ILE A 468 -28.04 20.15 -6.49
N ILE A 469 -29.37 20.26 -6.46
CA ILE A 469 -30.21 20.54 -7.63
C ILE A 469 -29.85 21.91 -8.24
N GLU A 470 -29.59 22.94 -7.42
CA GLU A 470 -29.14 24.25 -7.88
C GLU A 470 -27.81 24.14 -8.65
N ALA A 471 -26.83 23.45 -8.09
CA ALA A 471 -25.54 23.23 -8.77
C ALA A 471 -25.69 22.44 -10.08
N LEU A 472 -26.59 21.45 -10.12
CA LEU A 472 -26.91 20.68 -11.32
C LEU A 472 -27.60 21.57 -12.40
N LYS A 473 -28.43 22.52 -11.99
CA LYS A 473 -29.04 23.50 -12.90
C LYS A 473 -28.00 24.44 -13.49
N LEU A 474 -27.08 24.96 -12.67
CA LEU A 474 -25.98 25.83 -13.13
C LEU A 474 -25.08 25.13 -14.16
N SER A 475 -24.79 23.85 -13.98
CA SER A 475 -24.00 23.06 -14.93
C SER A 475 -24.79 22.50 -16.11
N CYS A 476 -26.10 22.81 -16.24
CA CYS A 476 -27.02 22.22 -17.21
C CYS A 476 -27.11 20.68 -17.11
N ALA A 477 -26.84 20.11 -15.93
CA ALA A 477 -26.96 18.68 -15.70
C ALA A 477 -28.36 18.27 -15.24
N TRP A 478 -29.14 19.16 -14.65
CA TRP A 478 -30.47 18.88 -14.13
C TRP A 478 -31.42 18.35 -15.20
N ASP A 479 -31.35 18.87 -16.42
CA ASP A 479 -32.22 18.48 -17.53
C ASP A 479 -32.23 16.98 -17.84
N PHE A 480 -31.15 16.28 -17.59
CA PHE A 480 -31.08 14.83 -17.74
C PHE A 480 -31.19 14.08 -16.40
N VAL A 481 -30.70 14.65 -15.28
CA VAL A 481 -30.77 14.01 -13.96
C VAL A 481 -32.21 13.87 -13.48
N GLU A 482 -33.04 14.90 -13.72
CA GLU A 482 -34.48 14.88 -13.39
C GLU A 482 -35.25 13.72 -14.09
N LYS A 483 -34.78 13.31 -15.27
CA LYS A 483 -35.39 12.23 -16.06
C LYS A 483 -34.92 10.83 -15.65
N LEU A 484 -33.92 10.73 -14.77
CA LEU A 484 -33.48 9.45 -14.27
C LEU A 484 -34.49 8.88 -13.26
N PRO A 485 -34.70 7.55 -13.22
CA PRO A 485 -35.65 6.93 -12.32
C PRO A 485 -35.45 7.31 -10.84
N ASP A 486 -34.19 7.42 -10.41
CA ASP A 486 -33.82 7.72 -9.02
C ASP A 486 -33.31 9.16 -8.85
N GLY A 487 -33.40 10.03 -9.87
CA GLY A 487 -32.93 11.42 -9.83
C GLY A 487 -31.48 11.54 -9.34
N ILE A 488 -31.24 12.34 -8.29
CA ILE A 488 -29.91 12.53 -7.70
C ILE A 488 -29.38 11.28 -6.97
N GLN A 489 -30.22 10.27 -6.69
CA GLN A 489 -29.82 8.99 -6.09
C GLN A 489 -29.37 7.97 -7.15
N SER A 490 -29.41 8.33 -8.44
CA SER A 490 -28.94 7.47 -9.53
C SER A 490 -27.46 7.15 -9.41
N ILE A 491 -27.10 5.90 -9.69
CA ILE A 491 -25.74 5.36 -9.49
C ILE A 491 -24.83 5.77 -10.64
N VAL A 492 -23.72 6.38 -10.29
CA VAL A 492 -22.56 6.62 -11.14
C VAL A 492 -21.60 5.45 -10.97
N LYS A 493 -21.27 4.73 -12.03
CA LYS A 493 -20.27 3.67 -12.01
C LYS A 493 -18.86 4.26 -12.07
N GLU A 494 -17.86 3.40 -11.87
CA GLU A 494 -16.43 3.78 -11.93
C GLU A 494 -16.14 4.63 -13.17
N ARG A 495 -15.39 5.72 -13.01
CA ARG A 495 -15.06 6.70 -14.05
C ARG A 495 -16.30 7.23 -14.79
N GLY A 496 -17.43 7.41 -14.08
CA GLY A 496 -18.67 7.95 -14.65
C GLY A 496 -19.39 7.01 -15.62
N GLY A 497 -19.09 5.74 -15.57
CA GLY A 497 -19.79 4.75 -16.37
C GLY A 497 -21.31 4.79 -16.11
N GLY A 498 -22.09 4.65 -17.17
CA GLY A 498 -23.54 4.80 -17.17
C GLY A 498 -24.02 6.17 -17.69
N PHE A 499 -23.11 7.14 -17.86
CA PHE A 499 -23.39 8.46 -18.43
C PHE A 499 -22.53 8.69 -19.68
N SER A 500 -23.03 9.52 -20.61
CA SER A 500 -22.20 10.00 -21.71
C SER A 500 -21.08 10.91 -21.16
N GLU A 501 -20.00 11.07 -21.93
CA GLU A 501 -18.86 11.90 -21.50
C GLU A 501 -19.30 13.33 -21.17
N GLY A 502 -20.15 13.94 -22.00
CA GLY A 502 -20.69 15.27 -21.75
C GLY A 502 -21.63 15.35 -20.54
N GLN A 503 -22.38 14.27 -20.22
CA GLN A 503 -23.16 14.19 -18.98
C GLN A 503 -22.24 14.12 -17.76
N ALA A 504 -21.21 13.28 -17.80
CA ALA A 504 -20.26 13.14 -16.71
C ALA A 504 -19.44 14.44 -16.50
N GLN A 505 -19.06 15.15 -17.57
CA GLN A 505 -18.44 16.48 -17.47
C GLN A 505 -19.36 17.48 -16.76
N ARG A 506 -20.65 17.56 -17.15
CA ARG A 506 -21.63 18.45 -16.48
C ARG A 506 -21.82 18.12 -14.99
N LEU A 507 -21.83 16.83 -14.61
CA LEU A 507 -21.85 16.42 -13.21
C LEU A 507 -20.57 16.86 -12.48
N SER A 508 -19.39 16.73 -13.11
CA SER A 508 -18.12 17.18 -12.54
C SER A 508 -18.08 18.70 -12.34
N ILE A 509 -18.63 19.46 -13.28
CA ILE A 509 -18.79 20.91 -13.17
C ILE A 509 -19.75 21.25 -12.02
N ALA A 510 -20.90 20.57 -11.90
CA ALA A 510 -21.84 20.77 -10.79
C ALA A 510 -21.15 20.57 -9.44
N ARG A 511 -20.36 19.51 -9.29
CA ARG A 511 -19.60 19.21 -8.08
C ARG A 511 -18.61 20.34 -7.74
N ALA A 512 -17.92 20.88 -8.74
CA ALA A 512 -17.00 22.00 -8.55
C ALA A 512 -17.73 23.31 -8.15
N LEU A 513 -18.89 23.58 -8.75
CA LEU A 513 -19.71 24.75 -8.45
C LEU A 513 -20.31 24.70 -7.03
N LEU A 514 -20.78 23.52 -6.61
CA LEU A 514 -21.34 23.29 -5.28
C LEU A 514 -20.38 23.63 -4.14
N ARG A 515 -19.08 23.45 -4.37
CA ARG A 515 -18.05 23.75 -3.38
C ARG A 515 -17.97 25.23 -3.02
N LYS A 516 -18.44 26.13 -3.92
CA LYS A 516 -18.41 27.61 -3.74
C LYS A 516 -17.01 28.14 -3.42
N SER A 517 -15.97 27.65 -4.14
CA SER A 517 -14.61 28.17 -3.99
C SER A 517 -14.42 29.47 -4.76
N PRO A 518 -13.60 30.41 -4.27
CA PRO A 518 -13.38 31.71 -4.91
C PRO A 518 -12.66 31.62 -6.27
N ILE A 519 -11.92 30.52 -6.53
CA ILE A 519 -11.26 30.30 -7.84
C ILE A 519 -11.72 28.97 -8.41
N LEU A 520 -12.16 28.98 -9.67
CA LEU A 520 -12.60 27.82 -10.42
C LEU A 520 -11.61 27.52 -11.57
N LEU A 521 -11.09 26.31 -11.61
CA LEU A 521 -10.21 25.82 -12.66
C LEU A 521 -10.94 24.77 -13.50
N LEU A 522 -10.99 24.98 -14.81
CA LEU A 522 -11.63 24.10 -15.79
C LEU A 522 -10.58 23.62 -16.80
N ASP A 523 -10.13 22.37 -16.69
CA ASP A 523 -9.13 21.79 -17.59
C ASP A 523 -9.81 21.00 -18.71
N GLU A 524 -10.01 21.66 -19.85
CA GLU A 524 -10.76 21.11 -21.00
C GLU A 524 -12.12 20.51 -20.59
N ALA A 525 -12.70 21.02 -19.52
CA ALA A 525 -13.87 20.45 -18.86
C ALA A 525 -15.18 20.59 -19.67
N THR A 526 -15.15 21.31 -20.77
CA THR A 526 -16.26 21.52 -21.68
C THR A 526 -16.05 20.85 -23.04
N SER A 527 -14.96 20.12 -23.24
CA SER A 527 -14.56 19.54 -24.52
C SER A 527 -15.58 18.54 -25.11
N ALA A 528 -16.30 17.79 -24.25
CA ALA A 528 -17.34 16.86 -24.68
C ALA A 528 -18.75 17.47 -24.73
N LEU A 529 -18.89 18.79 -24.52
CA LEU A 529 -20.16 19.49 -24.63
C LEU A 529 -20.35 20.02 -26.05
N ASP A 530 -21.60 20.10 -26.50
CA ASP A 530 -21.94 20.88 -27.69
C ASP A 530 -21.79 22.39 -27.40
N VAL A 531 -21.61 23.18 -28.46
CA VAL A 531 -21.34 24.62 -28.38
C VAL A 531 -22.43 25.39 -27.63
N ALA A 532 -23.70 25.01 -27.80
CA ALA A 532 -24.81 25.67 -27.14
C ALA A 532 -24.83 25.43 -25.65
N THR A 533 -24.62 24.15 -25.21
CA THR A 533 -24.52 23.78 -23.81
C THR A 533 -23.29 24.40 -23.16
N GLU A 534 -22.14 24.40 -23.82
CA GLU A 534 -20.92 25.04 -23.33
C GLU A 534 -21.14 26.52 -23.03
N ARG A 535 -21.68 27.27 -23.98
CA ARG A 535 -22.02 28.70 -23.79
C ARG A 535 -22.98 28.90 -22.63
N LYS A 536 -24.02 28.06 -22.50
CA LYS A 536 -24.99 28.13 -21.42
C LYS A 536 -24.35 27.91 -20.06
N VAL A 537 -23.49 26.89 -19.94
CA VAL A 537 -22.74 26.60 -18.70
C VAL A 537 -21.84 27.77 -18.31
N LEU A 538 -21.02 28.29 -19.25
CA LEU A 538 -20.13 29.41 -18.95
C LEU A 538 -20.92 30.68 -18.61
N LYS A 539 -22.02 30.95 -19.32
CA LYS A 539 -22.91 32.07 -18.99
C LYS A 539 -23.51 31.93 -17.60
N ASN A 540 -23.97 30.73 -17.21
CA ASN A 540 -24.50 30.46 -15.88
C ASN A 540 -23.41 30.67 -14.79
N ILE A 541 -22.18 30.26 -15.06
CA ILE A 541 -21.04 30.48 -14.13
C ILE A 541 -20.78 31.98 -13.92
N MET A 542 -20.86 32.79 -15.03
CA MET A 542 -20.68 34.25 -14.95
C MET A 542 -21.82 34.96 -14.24
N GLN A 543 -23.03 34.47 -14.38
CA GLN A 543 -24.24 35.05 -13.77
C GLN A 543 -24.55 34.49 -12.37
N ASP A 544 -23.72 33.54 -11.87
CA ASP A 544 -23.88 33.00 -10.54
C ASP A 544 -23.75 34.11 -9.50
N THR A 545 -24.59 34.04 -8.49
CA THR A 545 -24.56 34.99 -7.35
C THR A 545 -23.28 34.89 -6.52
N TYR A 546 -22.56 33.78 -6.65
CA TYR A 546 -21.27 33.58 -5.95
C TYR A 546 -20.14 34.08 -6.86
N PRO A 547 -19.49 35.18 -6.51
CA PRO A 547 -18.42 35.76 -7.30
C PRO A 547 -17.17 34.88 -7.28
N ARG A 548 -16.66 34.54 -8.45
CA ARG A 548 -15.47 33.70 -8.58
C ARG A 548 -14.58 34.12 -9.75
N THR A 549 -13.28 33.87 -9.60
CA THR A 549 -12.31 33.97 -10.67
C THR A 549 -12.27 32.63 -11.39
N CYS A 550 -12.34 32.61 -12.73
CA CYS A 550 -12.38 31.38 -13.51
C CYS A 550 -11.17 31.29 -14.44
N ILE A 551 -10.46 30.18 -14.44
CA ILE A 551 -9.37 29.89 -15.38
C ILE A 551 -9.75 28.65 -16.17
N VAL A 552 -9.84 28.78 -17.50
CA VAL A 552 -10.30 27.73 -18.39
C VAL A 552 -9.20 27.40 -19.39
N THR A 553 -8.81 26.13 -19.49
CA THR A 553 -8.01 25.66 -20.62
C THR A 553 -8.97 25.28 -21.75
N THR A 554 -8.73 25.80 -22.93
CA THR A 554 -9.62 25.54 -24.08
C THR A 554 -8.87 25.61 -25.41
N HIS A 555 -9.42 24.91 -26.40
CA HIS A 555 -9.07 25.02 -27.81
C HIS A 555 -10.23 25.58 -28.62
N ARG A 556 -11.34 26.01 -27.99
CA ARG A 556 -12.57 26.43 -28.72
C ARG A 556 -12.68 27.93 -28.81
N PRO A 557 -12.85 28.48 -30.04
CA PRO A 557 -13.02 29.90 -30.26
C PRO A 557 -14.20 30.53 -29.51
N THR A 558 -15.25 29.75 -29.32
CA THR A 558 -16.48 30.19 -28.64
C THR A 558 -16.30 30.61 -27.19
N VAL A 559 -15.29 30.03 -26.50
CA VAL A 559 -14.94 30.37 -25.12
C VAL A 559 -14.12 31.66 -25.05
N LEU A 560 -13.25 31.90 -26.04
CA LEU A 560 -12.36 33.06 -26.09
C LEU A 560 -13.13 34.38 -26.09
N ASN A 561 -14.29 34.42 -26.78
CA ASN A 561 -15.15 35.62 -26.86
C ASN A 561 -15.83 35.98 -25.51
N ILE A 562 -15.82 35.09 -24.52
CA ILE A 562 -16.43 35.31 -23.22
C ILE A 562 -15.36 35.67 -22.18
N CYS A 563 -14.08 35.38 -22.48
CA CYS A 563 -12.99 35.60 -21.54
C CYS A 563 -12.57 37.09 -21.52
N THR A 564 -12.23 37.55 -20.33
CA THR A 564 -11.71 38.90 -20.08
C THR A 564 -10.28 39.04 -20.61
N ARG A 565 -9.50 37.98 -20.46
CA ARG A 565 -8.11 37.87 -20.95
C ARG A 565 -7.82 36.48 -21.47
N VAL A 566 -6.94 36.41 -22.47
CA VAL A 566 -6.47 35.16 -23.07
C VAL A 566 -4.95 35.09 -22.94
N TYR A 567 -4.45 34.04 -22.38
CA TYR A 567 -3.01 33.73 -22.27
C TYR A 567 -2.65 32.60 -23.21
N ALA A 568 -1.65 32.81 -24.07
CA ALA A 568 -1.06 31.76 -24.88
C ALA A 568 0.14 31.15 -24.19
N ILE A 569 0.16 29.83 -24.09
CA ILE A 569 1.33 29.07 -23.67
C ILE A 569 2.03 28.59 -24.94
N ARG A 570 3.22 29.15 -25.18
CA ARG A 570 4.08 28.84 -26.35
C ARG A 570 5.55 29.11 -25.97
N ASP A 571 6.45 28.34 -26.53
CA ASP A 571 7.89 28.52 -26.33
C ASP A 571 8.27 28.59 -24.83
N LYS A 572 7.64 27.77 -23.97
CA LYS A 572 7.83 27.72 -22.51
C LYS A 572 7.47 29.02 -21.77
N ARG A 573 6.75 29.92 -22.38
CA ARG A 573 6.28 31.20 -21.82
C ARG A 573 4.75 31.26 -21.78
N CYS A 574 4.27 32.17 -20.95
CA CYS A 574 2.85 32.49 -20.86
C CYS A 574 2.67 33.96 -21.19
N GLU A 575 2.05 34.27 -22.31
CA GLU A 575 1.94 35.63 -22.87
C GLU A 575 0.47 36.02 -23.06
N VAL A 576 0.12 37.28 -22.74
CA VAL A 576 -1.22 37.83 -22.98
C VAL A 576 -1.40 38.08 -24.48
N LEU A 577 -2.46 37.55 -25.05
CA LEU A 577 -2.83 37.82 -26.43
C LEU A 577 -3.59 39.13 -26.53
N ASN A 578 -3.30 39.92 -27.58
CA ASN A 578 -4.07 41.09 -27.94
C ASN A 578 -5.34 40.73 -28.76
N GLU A 579 -6.28 41.67 -28.93
CA GLU A 579 -7.55 41.42 -29.63
C GLU A 579 -7.34 40.91 -31.07
N VAL A 580 -6.33 41.42 -31.77
CA VAL A 580 -6.02 41.03 -33.17
C VAL A 580 -5.53 39.57 -33.23
N GLU A 581 -4.69 39.17 -32.26
CA GLU A 581 -4.21 37.78 -32.15
C GLU A 581 -5.34 36.82 -31.78
N ILE A 582 -6.26 37.24 -30.91
CA ILE A 582 -7.45 36.46 -30.54
C ILE A 582 -8.36 36.29 -31.78
N GLU A 583 -8.63 37.37 -32.52
CA GLU A 583 -9.44 37.30 -33.75
C GLU A 583 -8.80 36.40 -34.83
N LYS A 584 -7.48 36.45 -34.95
CA LYS A 584 -6.75 35.58 -35.87
C LYS A 584 -6.90 34.13 -35.45
N MET A 585 -6.70 33.83 -34.18
CA MET A 585 -6.84 32.49 -33.62
C MET A 585 -8.28 31.95 -33.78
N VAL A 586 -9.30 32.79 -33.58
CA VAL A 586 -10.72 32.43 -33.79
C VAL A 586 -11.01 32.10 -35.26
N LYS A 587 -10.30 32.71 -36.22
CA LYS A 587 -10.45 32.44 -37.66
C LYS A 587 -9.68 31.20 -38.14
N GLU A 588 -8.62 30.83 -37.45
CA GLU A 588 -7.79 29.66 -37.79
C GLU A 588 -8.35 28.34 -37.20
N PHE A 589 -9.29 28.42 -36.26
CA PHE A 589 -10.04 27.29 -35.69
C PHE A 589 -11.40 27.13 -36.37
#